data_2f785eb404cda147d39d8cd1c425bc51
#
_entry.id   2f785eb404cda147d39d8cd1c425bc51
#
_cell.length_a   1.000
_cell.length_b   1.000
_cell.length_c   1.000
_cell.angle_alpha   90.00
_cell.angle_beta   90.00
_cell.angle_gamma   90.00
#
_symmetry.space_group_name_H-M   'P 1'
#
loop_
_entity.id
_entity.type
_entity.pdbx_description
1 polymer ?
#
loop_
_entity_poly.entity_id
_entity_poly.type
_entity_poly.pdbx_seq_one_letter_code
_entity_poly.pdbx_strand_id
1 'polypeptide(L)'
;MIKTYERTMFIENLADANVKLYVYENSKYSGNIGEEKEVNYTGLKSWSIVDGDDATATEAETDGSCIDENHEYLVLNFIDGSTATFRNSHVDMFIR
;
A
#
# COMPACT_ATOMS: atom_id res chain seq x y z
N MET A 1 9.56 -5.58 8.51
CA MET A 1 8.39 -6.13 9.22
C MET A 1 7.13 -5.90 8.40
N ILE A 2 6.29 -6.90 8.30
CA ILE A 2 5.02 -6.79 7.59
C ILE A 2 3.94 -6.34 8.56
N LYS A 3 3.17 -5.33 8.18
CA LYS A 3 2.10 -4.75 8.98
C LYS A 3 0.85 -4.59 8.12
N THR A 4 0.15 -5.69 7.87
CA THR A 4 -0.99 -5.69 6.95
C THR A 4 -2.34 -5.93 7.62
N TYR A 5 -2.37 -6.23 8.90
CA TYR A 5 -3.59 -6.58 9.62
C TYR A 5 -4.16 -5.43 10.44
N GLU A 6 -3.42 -4.37 10.62
CA GLU A 6 -3.88 -3.18 11.32
C GLU A 6 -4.58 -2.26 10.34
N ARG A 7 -5.69 -1.65 10.78
CA ARG A 7 -6.43 -0.74 9.91
C ARG A 7 -5.69 0.57 9.69
N THR A 8 -5.06 1.10 10.73
CA THR A 8 -4.27 2.33 10.66
C THR A 8 -3.16 2.26 11.69
N MET A 9 -1.97 2.69 11.30
CA MET A 9 -0.83 2.78 12.19
C MET A 9 -0.08 4.08 11.95
N PHE A 10 0.24 4.81 13.02
CA PHE A 10 1.11 5.97 12.98
C PHE A 10 2.51 5.56 13.35
N ILE A 11 3.48 6.14 12.67
CA ILE A 11 4.90 5.84 12.85
C ILE A 11 5.55 7.05 13.52
N GLU A 12 6.25 6.80 14.62
CA GLU A 12 7.03 7.85 15.28
C GLU A 12 8.33 8.08 14.52
N ASN A 13 8.91 9.26 14.68
CA ASN A 13 10.14 9.67 13.99
C ASN A 13 10.00 9.58 12.48
N LEU A 14 8.99 10.25 11.96
CA LEU A 14 8.54 10.14 10.58
C LEU A 14 9.61 10.45 9.55
N ALA A 15 10.56 11.35 9.88
CA ALA A 15 11.62 11.72 8.95
C ALA A 15 12.49 10.54 8.53
N ASP A 16 12.59 9.54 9.39
CA ASP A 16 13.42 8.35 9.15
C ASP A 16 12.61 7.13 8.72
N ALA A 17 11.28 7.26 8.61
CA ALA A 17 10.42 6.14 8.25
C ALA A 17 10.57 5.81 6.77
N ASN A 18 10.96 4.59 6.48
CA ASN A 18 11.11 4.08 5.11
C ASN A 18 10.17 2.91 4.90
N VAL A 19 9.62 2.84 3.70
CA VAL A 19 8.72 1.75 3.31
C VAL A 19 9.26 1.08 2.07
N LYS A 20 9.36 -0.24 2.11
CA LYS A 20 9.64 -1.07 0.95
C LYS A 20 8.38 -1.86 0.62
N LEU A 21 7.97 -1.81 -0.64
CA LEU A 21 6.85 -2.56 -1.14
C LEU A 21 7.32 -3.54 -2.20
N TYR A 22 6.77 -4.74 -2.16
CA TYR A 22 6.85 -5.67 -3.28
C TYR A 22 5.47 -5.71 -3.92
N VAL A 23 5.40 -5.29 -5.18
CA VAL A 23 4.15 -5.19 -5.95
C VAL A 23 4.12 -6.31 -6.97
N TYR A 24 3.03 -7.08 -6.99
CA TYR A 24 2.89 -8.29 -7.79
C TYR A 24 1.91 -8.09 -8.94
N GLU A 25 2.20 -8.73 -10.07
CA GLU A 25 1.32 -8.73 -11.23
C GLU A 25 -0.02 -9.39 -10.92
N ASN A 26 0.01 -10.49 -10.17
CA ASN A 26 -1.19 -11.25 -9.76
C ASN A 26 -1.35 -11.18 -8.24
N SER A 27 -2.51 -11.63 -7.75
CA SER A 27 -2.75 -11.68 -6.32
C SER A 27 -1.71 -12.54 -5.61
N LYS A 28 -1.22 -12.07 -4.48
CA LYS A 28 -0.27 -12.81 -3.64
C LYS A 28 -0.88 -14.09 -3.06
N TYR A 29 -2.19 -14.24 -3.11
CA TYR A 29 -2.91 -15.42 -2.65
C TYR A 29 -3.16 -16.44 -3.75
N SER A 30 -2.78 -16.15 -4.99
CA SER A 30 -3.10 -16.97 -6.15
C SER A 30 -2.15 -18.15 -6.37
N GLY A 31 -1.04 -18.22 -5.68
CA GLY A 31 -0.02 -19.24 -5.90
C GLY A 31 0.95 -18.94 -7.04
N ASN A 32 0.63 -17.96 -7.90
CA ASN A 32 1.52 -17.46 -8.94
C ASN A 32 1.44 -15.94 -8.94
N ILE A 33 2.40 -15.28 -8.32
CA ILE A 33 2.43 -13.84 -8.18
C ILE A 33 2.75 -13.11 -9.49
N GLY A 34 3.30 -13.82 -10.47
CA GLY A 34 3.74 -13.19 -11.72
C GLY A 34 4.98 -12.33 -11.51
N GLU A 35 5.08 -11.24 -12.26
CA GLU A 35 6.19 -10.30 -12.14
C GLU A 35 6.10 -9.53 -10.83
N GLU A 36 7.26 -9.35 -10.18
CA GLU A 36 7.39 -8.62 -8.91
C GLU A 36 8.20 -7.34 -9.15
N LYS A 37 7.75 -6.26 -8.53
CA LYS A 37 8.44 -4.97 -8.54
C LYS A 37 8.73 -4.54 -7.11
N GLU A 38 9.92 -3.99 -6.88
CA GLU A 38 10.25 -3.36 -5.61
C GLU A 38 10.04 -1.85 -5.73
N VAL A 39 9.29 -1.27 -4.80
CA VAL A 39 9.06 0.18 -4.73
C VAL A 39 9.45 0.66 -3.35
N ASN A 40 10.23 1.74 -3.27
CA ASN A 40 10.71 2.29 -2.02
C ASN A 40 10.23 3.72 -1.84
N TYR A 41 9.73 4.04 -0.64
CA TYR A 41 9.32 5.39 -0.27
C TYR A 41 10.00 5.81 1.03
N THR A 42 10.14 7.12 1.20
CA THR A 42 10.62 7.74 2.43
C THR A 42 9.57 8.71 2.95
N GLY A 43 9.66 9.07 4.23
CA GLY A 43 8.77 10.07 4.82
C GLY A 43 7.34 9.59 5.02
N LEU A 44 7.16 8.32 5.32
CA LEU A 44 5.83 7.77 5.63
C LEU A 44 5.32 8.35 6.95
N LYS A 45 4.10 8.87 6.93
CA LYS A 45 3.43 9.39 8.13
C LYS A 45 2.53 8.34 8.77
N SER A 46 1.75 7.66 7.94
CA SER A 46 0.80 6.63 8.41
C SER A 46 0.42 5.74 7.23
N TRP A 47 -0.20 4.63 7.53
CA TRP A 47 -0.78 3.77 6.52
C TRP A 47 -2.09 3.18 7.04
N SER A 48 -2.96 2.80 6.12
CA SER A 48 -4.23 2.17 6.46
C SER A 48 -4.62 1.18 5.37
N ILE A 49 -5.48 0.22 5.77
CA ILE A 49 -6.13 -0.67 4.81
C ILE A 49 -7.61 -0.29 4.81
N VAL A 50 -8.12 0.05 3.65
CA VAL A 50 -9.49 0.53 3.48
C VAL A 50 -10.21 -0.29 2.41
N ASP A 51 -11.53 -0.35 2.51
CA ASP A 51 -12.35 -0.89 1.43
C ASP A 51 -12.39 0.12 0.28
N GLY A 52 -12.64 -0.36 -0.92
CA GLY A 52 -12.62 0.52 -2.10
C GLY A 52 -13.59 1.67 -2.03
N ASP A 53 -14.75 1.51 -1.36
CA ASP A 53 -15.73 2.58 -1.19
C ASP A 53 -15.26 3.68 -0.22
N ASP A 54 -14.27 3.39 0.64
CA ASP A 54 -13.67 4.36 1.56
C ASP A 54 -12.39 4.99 1.00
N ALA A 55 -11.89 4.50 -0.13
CA ALA A 55 -10.67 5.03 -0.72
C ALA A 55 -10.91 6.39 -1.36
N THR A 56 -9.98 7.32 -1.15
CA THR A 56 -10.06 8.67 -1.73
C THR A 56 -9.41 8.77 -3.10
N ALA A 57 -8.51 7.85 -3.44
CA ALA A 57 -7.88 7.80 -4.74
C ALA A 57 -8.85 7.26 -5.79
N THR A 58 -8.64 7.60 -7.05
CA THR A 58 -9.45 7.10 -8.16
C THR A 58 -8.83 5.91 -8.86
N GLU A 59 -7.53 5.73 -8.73
CA GLU A 59 -6.77 4.65 -9.37
C GLU A 59 -5.76 4.05 -8.39
N ALA A 60 -5.49 2.77 -8.56
CA ALA A 60 -4.45 2.08 -7.79
C ALA A 60 -3.09 2.23 -8.47
N GLU A 61 -2.03 2.42 -7.67
CA GLU A 61 -0.65 2.54 -8.16
C GLU A 61 -0.15 1.25 -8.82
N THR A 62 -0.71 0.12 -8.40
CA THR A 62 -0.27 -1.21 -8.84
C THR A 62 -0.34 -1.38 -10.36
N ASP A 63 -1.48 -1.02 -10.94
CA ASP A 63 -1.76 -1.27 -12.35
C ASP A 63 -2.55 -0.14 -13.03
N GLY A 64 -2.78 0.97 -12.30
CA GLY A 64 -3.59 2.08 -12.80
C GLY A 64 -5.07 1.79 -12.93
N SER A 65 -5.54 0.65 -12.40
CA SER A 65 -6.95 0.31 -12.48
C SER A 65 -7.78 1.20 -11.54
N CYS A 66 -9.05 1.42 -11.91
CA CYS A 66 -9.97 2.17 -11.08
C CYS A 66 -10.21 1.45 -9.76
N ILE A 67 -10.42 2.22 -8.70
CA ILE A 67 -10.72 1.67 -7.38
C ILE A 67 -12.08 0.97 -7.43
N ASP A 68 -12.11 -0.27 -6.94
CA ASP A 68 -13.28 -1.12 -6.93
C ASP A 68 -13.73 -1.34 -5.49
N GLU A 69 -15.01 -1.10 -5.20
CA GLU A 69 -15.58 -1.26 -3.87
C GLU A 69 -15.49 -2.69 -3.33
N ASN A 70 -15.29 -3.68 -4.20
CA ASN A 70 -15.17 -5.09 -3.83
C ASN A 70 -13.76 -5.50 -3.41
N HIS A 71 -12.81 -4.58 -3.44
CA HIS A 71 -11.41 -4.86 -3.09
C HIS A 71 -10.96 -4.00 -1.92
N GLU A 72 -9.93 -4.49 -1.23
CA GLU A 72 -9.25 -3.73 -0.19
C GLU A 72 -8.00 -3.06 -0.77
N TYR A 73 -7.67 -1.88 -0.24
CA TYR A 73 -6.53 -1.08 -0.69
C TYR A 73 -5.65 -0.68 0.48
N LEU A 74 -4.35 -0.74 0.23
CA LEU A 74 -3.34 -0.20 1.14
C LEU A 74 -3.11 1.27 0.75
N VAL A 75 -3.33 2.17 1.70
CA VAL A 75 -3.12 3.61 1.48
C VAL A 75 -1.95 4.07 2.33
N LEU A 76 -0.96 4.67 1.69
CA LEU A 76 0.19 5.27 2.34
C LEU A 76 0.01 6.77 2.37
N ASN A 77 0.19 7.37 3.54
CA ASN A 77 0.14 8.83 3.71
C ASN A 77 1.52 9.32 4.07
N PHE A 78 2.01 10.31 3.35
CA PHE A 78 3.36 10.84 3.52
C PHE A 78 3.35 12.18 4.25
N ILE A 79 4.48 12.52 4.84
CA ILE A 79 4.61 13.76 5.63
C ILE A 79 4.47 15.02 4.77
N ASP A 80 4.68 14.92 3.46
CA ASP A 80 4.50 16.05 2.53
C ASP A 80 3.04 16.23 2.09
N GLY A 81 2.13 15.40 2.59
CA GLY A 81 0.72 15.44 2.25
C GLY A 81 0.31 14.60 1.04
N SER A 82 1.27 13.98 0.36
CA SER A 82 0.96 13.08 -0.75
C SER A 82 0.50 11.71 -0.24
N THR A 83 -0.12 10.94 -1.12
CA THR A 83 -0.60 9.59 -0.83
C THR A 83 -0.27 8.64 -1.97
N ALA A 84 -0.22 7.34 -1.65
CA ALA A 84 -0.12 6.28 -2.65
C ALA A 84 -1.08 5.16 -2.26
N THR A 85 -1.78 4.61 -3.24
CA THR A 85 -2.82 3.60 -3.02
C THR A 85 -2.50 2.36 -3.85
N PHE A 86 -2.49 1.19 -3.20
CA PHE A 86 -2.17 -0.10 -3.83
C PHE A 86 -3.27 -1.11 -3.54
N ARG A 87 -3.53 -2.01 -4.49
CA ARG A 87 -4.42 -3.15 -4.20
C ARG A 87 -3.74 -4.03 -3.15
N ASN A 88 -4.40 -4.22 -2.03
CA ASN A 88 -3.83 -4.96 -0.90
C ASN A 88 -3.46 -6.41 -1.26
N SER A 89 -4.23 -7.04 -2.13
CA SER A 89 -3.94 -8.41 -2.56
C SER A 89 -2.72 -8.55 -3.47
N HIS A 90 -2.19 -7.42 -3.97
CA HIS A 90 -1.06 -7.38 -4.91
C HIS A 90 0.19 -6.74 -4.33
N VAL A 91 0.25 -6.57 -3.03
CA VAL A 91 1.39 -5.88 -2.42
C VAL A 91 1.73 -6.46 -1.05
N ASP A 92 3.03 -6.50 -0.76
CA ASP A 92 3.55 -6.73 0.58
C ASP A 92 4.34 -5.50 1.01
N MET A 93 4.14 -5.05 2.25
CA MET A 93 4.76 -3.85 2.78
C MET A 93 5.69 -4.17 3.94
N PHE A 94 6.87 -3.57 3.90
CA PHE A 94 7.86 -3.65 4.96
C PHE A 94 8.22 -2.25 5.41
N ILE A 95 8.13 -1.99 6.72
CA ILE A 95 8.45 -0.69 7.29
C ILE A 95 9.74 -0.82 8.10
N ARG A 96 10.63 0.15 7.93
CA ARG A 96 11.90 0.20 8.66
C ARG A 96 11.98 1.43 9.54
#